data_1cfb3373553caef2bd58020ad30fd2bf
#
_entry.id   1cfb3373553caef2bd58020ad30fd2bf
#
_cell.length_a   1.000
_cell.length_b   1.000
_cell.length_c   1.000
_cell.angle_alpha   90.00
_cell.angle_beta   90.00
_cell.angle_gamma   90.00
#
_symmetry.space_group_name_H-M   'P 1'
#
loop_
_entity.id
_entity.type
_entity.pdbx_description
1 polymer ?
#
loop_
_entity_poly.entity_id
_entity_poly.type
_entity_poly.pdbx_seq_one_letter_code
_entity_poly.pdbx_strand_id
1 'polypeptide(L)'
;MFTFGERLHVYRATTTEDEYGDQSPATEPLVDVIDGCAVEPVSSTTITEAGRTITLNTLNVYAPFGADLRAGDRIKRDNQWWRATGNARRWRSPFTGAEFGSVTTFEMAEG
;
A
#
# COMPACT_ATOMS: atom_id res chain seq x y z
N MET A 1 17.60 -1.13 -4.97
CA MET A 1 17.59 -0.42 -3.70
C MET A 1 18.06 -1.31 -2.55
N PHE A 2 17.33 -2.35 -2.19
CA PHE A 2 17.75 -3.30 -1.17
C PHE A 2 18.25 -4.58 -1.81
N THR A 3 19.38 -5.09 -1.32
CA THR A 3 20.01 -6.31 -1.88
C THR A 3 19.08 -7.53 -1.80
N PHE A 4 18.33 -7.63 -0.71
CA PHE A 4 17.34 -8.70 -0.50
C PHE A 4 15.91 -8.17 -0.53
N GLY A 5 15.66 -7.15 -1.34
CA GLY A 5 14.34 -6.55 -1.46
C GLY A 5 13.34 -7.47 -2.15
N GLU A 6 12.09 -7.23 -1.88
CA GLU A 6 10.96 -7.95 -2.46
C GLU A 6 10.45 -7.24 -3.71
N ARG A 7 9.88 -8.02 -4.61
CA ARG A 7 9.12 -7.50 -5.74
C ARG A 7 7.65 -7.46 -5.34
N LEU A 8 7.06 -6.28 -5.44
CA LEU A 8 5.66 -6.08 -5.12
C LEU A 8 4.85 -5.75 -6.37
N HIS A 9 3.70 -6.42 -6.52
CA HIS A 9 2.74 -6.13 -7.57
C HIS A 9 1.68 -5.21 -7.00
N VAL A 10 1.49 -4.06 -7.65
CA VAL A 10 0.58 -3.02 -7.19
C VAL A 10 -0.68 -3.03 -8.04
N TYR A 11 -1.83 -3.09 -7.40
CA TYR A 11 -3.14 -3.08 -8.04
C TYR A 11 -3.88 -1.82 -7.62
N ARG A 12 -4.54 -1.19 -8.56
CA ARG A 12 -5.27 0.05 -8.32
C ARG A 12 -6.70 -0.10 -8.81
N ALA A 13 -7.66 0.13 -7.92
CA ALA A 13 -9.04 0.11 -8.28
C ALA A 13 -9.37 1.30 -9.19
N THR A 14 -10.05 1.02 -10.29
CA THR A 14 -10.66 2.05 -11.11
C THR A 14 -12.16 1.95 -10.94
N THR A 15 -12.83 3.08 -10.80
CA THR A 15 -14.27 3.15 -10.72
C THR A 15 -14.79 3.61 -12.07
N THR A 16 -15.74 2.86 -12.63
CA THR A 16 -16.43 3.28 -13.85
C THR A 16 -17.87 3.65 -13.49
N GLU A 17 -18.35 4.75 -14.05
CA GLU A 17 -19.75 5.10 -13.95
C GLU A 17 -20.52 4.39 -15.07
N ASP A 18 -21.66 3.80 -14.72
CA ASP A 18 -22.55 3.26 -15.73
C ASP A 18 -23.39 4.38 -16.34
N GLU A 19 -24.29 4.00 -17.27
CA GLU A 19 -25.14 4.98 -17.96
C GLU A 19 -26.14 5.69 -17.02
N TYR A 20 -26.33 5.19 -15.81
CA TYR A 20 -27.20 5.78 -14.81
C TYR A 20 -26.44 6.58 -13.75
N GLY A 21 -25.12 6.70 -13.91
CA GLY A 21 -24.28 7.39 -12.96
C GLY A 21 -23.88 6.57 -11.74
N ASP A 22 -24.23 5.30 -11.69
CA ASP A 22 -23.81 4.41 -10.60
C ASP A 22 -22.37 3.98 -10.80
N GLN A 23 -21.63 3.94 -9.70
CA GLN A 23 -20.25 3.48 -9.73
C GLN A 23 -20.21 1.97 -9.55
N SER A 24 -19.61 1.28 -10.50
CA SER A 24 -19.37 -0.15 -10.39
C SER A 24 -17.95 -0.40 -9.94
N PRO A 25 -17.73 -1.32 -8.97
CA PRO A 25 -16.38 -1.73 -8.66
C PRO A 25 -15.78 -2.41 -9.89
N ALA A 26 -14.75 -1.78 -10.44
CA ALA A 26 -14.03 -2.38 -11.55
C ALA A 26 -13.01 -3.38 -11.00
N THR A 27 -12.61 -4.33 -11.85
CA THR A 27 -11.45 -5.17 -11.59
C THR A 27 -10.26 -4.28 -11.27
N GLU A 28 -9.49 -4.63 -10.26
CA GLU A 28 -8.28 -3.90 -9.91
C GLU A 28 -7.14 -4.38 -10.80
N PRO A 29 -6.81 -3.67 -11.90
CA PRO A 29 -5.73 -4.10 -12.76
C PRO A 29 -4.38 -3.87 -12.10
N LEU A 30 -3.42 -4.70 -12.48
CA LEU A 30 -2.03 -4.47 -12.13
C LEU A 30 -1.57 -3.16 -12.78
N VAL A 31 -1.11 -2.20 -11.97
CA VAL A 31 -0.65 -0.91 -12.48
C VAL A 31 0.86 -0.77 -12.44
N ASP A 32 1.54 -1.50 -11.57
CA ASP A 32 2.99 -1.42 -11.46
C ASP A 32 3.57 -2.65 -10.79
N VAL A 33 4.85 -2.88 -11.04
CA VAL A 33 5.66 -3.88 -10.34
C VAL A 33 6.88 -3.14 -9.82
N ILE A 34 7.05 -3.15 -8.50
CA ILE A 34 8.12 -2.41 -7.84
C ILE A 34 9.13 -3.39 -7.26
N ASP A 35 10.36 -3.30 -7.75
CA ASP A 35 11.47 -4.13 -7.26
C ASP A 35 12.23 -3.43 -6.14
N GLY A 36 12.88 -4.24 -5.32
CA GLY A 36 13.79 -3.73 -4.30
C GLY A 36 13.07 -3.07 -3.13
N CYS A 37 11.88 -3.55 -2.78
CA CYS A 37 11.13 -3.05 -1.65
C CYS A 37 11.51 -3.79 -0.37
N ALA A 38 11.47 -3.08 0.76
CA ALA A 38 11.56 -3.69 2.07
C ALA A 38 10.20 -3.56 2.76
N VAL A 39 9.73 -4.63 3.36
CA VAL A 39 8.45 -4.67 4.06
C VAL A 39 8.69 -4.84 5.55
N GLU A 40 8.21 -3.90 6.35
CA GLU A 40 8.37 -3.91 7.80
C GLU A 40 7.02 -4.04 8.47
N PRO A 41 6.75 -5.14 9.18
CA PRO A 41 5.57 -5.22 10.04
C PRO A 41 5.70 -4.21 11.18
N VAL A 42 4.69 -3.37 11.35
CA VAL A 42 4.76 -2.29 12.33
C VAL A 42 4.01 -2.65 13.59
N SER A 43 2.71 -2.91 13.47
CA SER A 43 1.87 -3.14 14.64
C SER A 43 0.57 -3.84 14.28
N SER A 44 -0.04 -4.43 15.30
CA SER A 44 -1.41 -4.92 15.22
C SER A 44 -2.22 -4.19 16.27
N THR A 45 -3.37 -3.66 15.88
CA THR A 45 -4.28 -2.99 16.80
C THR A 45 -5.63 -3.70 16.76
N THR A 46 -6.14 -4.04 17.93
CA THR A 46 -7.45 -4.67 18.06
C THR A 46 -8.48 -3.62 18.45
N ILE A 47 -9.54 -3.54 17.68
CA ILE A 47 -10.64 -2.62 17.91
C ILE A 47 -11.89 -3.43 18.18
N THR A 48 -12.56 -3.16 19.29
CA THR A 48 -13.87 -3.77 19.62
C THR A 48 -14.94 -2.72 19.46
N GLU A 49 -15.86 -2.96 18.55
CA GLU A 49 -16.92 -2.02 18.24
C GLU A 49 -18.19 -2.79 17.91
N ALA A 50 -19.31 -2.38 18.49
CA ALA A 50 -20.62 -2.99 18.26
C ALA A 50 -20.63 -4.52 18.45
N GLY A 51 -19.89 -5.03 19.42
CA GLY A 51 -19.79 -6.47 19.68
C GLY A 51 -18.90 -7.22 18.72
N ARG A 52 -18.19 -6.52 17.83
CA ARG A 52 -17.25 -7.10 16.89
C ARG A 52 -15.83 -6.75 17.28
N THR A 53 -14.94 -7.71 17.12
CA THR A 53 -13.51 -7.49 17.32
C THR A 53 -12.82 -7.49 15.96
N ILE A 54 -12.15 -6.40 15.63
CA ILE A 54 -11.41 -6.25 14.39
C ILE A 54 -9.95 -6.04 14.72
N THR A 55 -9.08 -6.81 14.10
CA THR A 55 -7.64 -6.64 14.22
C THR A 55 -7.11 -5.95 12.97
N LEU A 56 -6.48 -4.80 13.16
CA LEU A 56 -5.81 -4.08 12.09
C LEU A 56 -4.32 -4.38 12.14
N ASN A 57 -3.80 -4.94 11.07
CA ASN A 57 -2.37 -5.16 10.89
C ASN A 57 -1.81 -4.08 9.98
N THR A 58 -0.63 -3.59 10.30
CA THR A 58 -0.01 -2.49 9.59
C THR A 58 1.38 -2.87 9.11
N LEU A 59 1.69 -2.51 7.87
CA LEU A 59 3.01 -2.67 7.27
C LEU A 59 3.52 -1.31 6.80
N ASN A 60 4.82 -1.10 6.89
CA ASN A 60 5.49 -0.05 6.13
C ASN A 60 6.24 -0.70 4.95
N VAL A 61 6.05 -0.15 3.77
CA VAL A 61 6.75 -0.58 2.56
C VAL A 61 7.73 0.51 2.17
N TYR A 62 9.01 0.18 2.20
CA TYR A 62 10.08 1.06 1.77
C TYR A 62 10.40 0.72 0.32
N ALA A 63 10.32 1.73 -0.55
CA ALA A 63 10.46 1.56 -1.98
C ALA A 63 11.41 2.62 -2.56
N PRO A 64 11.85 2.47 -3.83
CA PRO A 64 12.62 3.51 -4.50
C PRO A 64 11.91 4.86 -4.47
N PHE A 65 12.67 5.94 -4.52
CA PHE A 65 12.14 7.31 -4.44
C PHE A 65 11.05 7.60 -5.47
N GLY A 66 11.20 7.07 -6.69
CA GLY A 66 10.24 7.29 -7.77
C GLY A 66 9.02 6.36 -7.77
N ALA A 67 8.89 5.49 -6.77
CA ALA A 67 7.76 4.55 -6.73
C ALA A 67 6.43 5.31 -6.64
N ASP A 68 5.46 4.92 -7.48
CA ASP A 68 4.14 5.53 -7.52
C ASP A 68 3.15 4.66 -6.74
N LEU A 69 3.05 4.93 -5.44
CA LEU A 69 2.08 4.30 -4.57
C LEU A 69 1.14 5.37 -4.04
N ARG A 70 -0.15 5.11 -4.14
CA ARG A 70 -1.20 6.07 -3.78
C ARG A 70 -2.17 5.45 -2.79
N ALA A 71 -2.84 6.31 -2.03
CA ALA A 71 -3.89 5.87 -1.11
C ALA A 71 -4.91 4.99 -1.85
N GLY A 72 -5.25 3.87 -1.24
CA GLY A 72 -6.17 2.92 -1.82
C GLY A 72 -5.55 1.87 -2.74
N ASP A 73 -4.28 2.00 -3.10
CA ASP A 73 -3.58 0.96 -3.84
C ASP A 73 -3.48 -0.30 -3.00
N ARG A 74 -3.50 -1.44 -3.67
CA ARG A 74 -3.46 -2.74 -3.00
C ARG A 74 -2.26 -3.54 -3.44
N ILE A 75 -1.69 -4.27 -2.50
CA ILE A 75 -0.66 -5.27 -2.77
C ILE A 75 -1.13 -6.61 -2.19
N LYS A 76 -0.69 -7.69 -2.82
CA LYS A 76 -0.93 -9.03 -2.31
C LYS A 76 0.37 -9.57 -1.75
N ARG A 77 0.35 -9.97 -0.47
CA ARG A 77 1.50 -10.52 0.21
C ARG A 77 1.05 -11.63 1.15
N ASP A 78 1.70 -12.79 1.06
CA ASP A 78 1.37 -13.97 1.86
C ASP A 78 -0.10 -14.38 1.73
N ASN A 79 -0.64 -14.35 0.50
CA ASN A 79 -2.04 -14.63 0.17
C ASN A 79 -3.03 -13.69 0.83
N GLN A 80 -2.59 -12.53 1.26
CA GLN A 80 -3.44 -11.52 1.89
C GLN A 80 -3.32 -10.20 1.14
N TRP A 81 -4.44 -9.48 1.08
CA TRP A 81 -4.50 -8.18 0.44
C TRP A 81 -4.27 -7.08 1.47
N TRP A 82 -3.37 -6.17 1.13
CA TRP A 82 -3.04 -5.01 1.94
C TRP A 82 -3.39 -3.76 1.16
N ARG A 83 -3.92 -2.76 1.84
CA ARG A 83 -4.36 -1.52 1.23
C ARG A 83 -3.54 -0.34 1.75
N ALA A 84 -3.08 0.52 0.84
CA ALA A 84 -2.36 1.73 1.21
C ALA A 84 -3.29 2.72 1.92
N THR A 85 -2.84 3.21 3.07
CA THR A 85 -3.60 4.19 3.86
C THR A 85 -3.34 5.62 3.43
N GLY A 86 -2.29 5.84 2.65
CA GLY A 86 -1.90 7.16 2.15
C GLY A 86 -0.97 7.04 0.97
N ASN A 87 -0.61 8.17 0.41
CA ASN A 87 0.34 8.23 -0.70
C ASN A 87 1.75 7.93 -0.22
N ALA A 88 2.62 7.54 -1.15
CA ALA A 88 4.04 7.36 -0.87
C ALA A 88 4.63 8.67 -0.33
N ARG A 89 5.32 8.54 0.78
CA ARG A 89 6.04 9.67 1.40
C ARG A 89 7.48 9.58 0.98
N ARG A 90 7.92 10.52 0.16
CA ARG A 90 9.28 10.58 -0.34
C ARG A 90 10.10 11.51 0.52
N TRP A 91 11.37 11.17 0.73
CA TRP A 91 12.26 12.06 1.45
C TRP A 91 13.59 12.20 0.76
N ARG A 92 14.17 13.35 0.96
CA ARG A 92 15.41 13.79 0.36
C ARG A 92 16.30 14.40 1.45
N SER A 93 17.59 14.21 1.35
CA SER A 93 18.50 14.84 2.30
C SER A 93 18.42 16.36 2.20
N PRO A 94 18.18 17.07 3.31
CA PRO A 94 18.21 18.53 3.29
C PRO A 94 19.62 19.09 3.11
N PHE A 95 20.64 18.26 3.28
CA PHE A 95 22.04 18.70 3.19
C PHE A 95 22.62 18.52 1.80
N THR A 96 22.32 17.40 1.15
CA THR A 96 22.93 17.03 -0.14
C THR A 96 21.93 17.00 -1.29
N GLY A 97 20.63 17.03 -1.00
CA GLY A 97 19.59 16.84 -2.01
C GLY A 97 19.45 15.39 -2.49
N ALA A 98 20.18 14.46 -1.88
CA ALA A 98 20.12 13.07 -2.29
C ALA A 98 18.74 12.48 -2.02
N GLU A 99 18.23 11.71 -3.00
CA GLU A 99 16.96 11.02 -2.93
C GLU A 99 17.14 9.65 -2.31
N PHE A 100 16.57 9.44 -1.10
CA PHE A 100 16.79 8.19 -0.37
C PHE A 100 15.75 7.13 -0.67
N GLY A 101 14.50 7.51 -0.82
CA GLY A 101 13.46 6.54 -1.06
C GLY A 101 12.09 7.06 -0.63
N SER A 102 11.15 6.14 -0.56
CA SER A 102 9.78 6.44 -0.14
C SER A 102 9.29 5.38 0.84
N VAL A 103 8.31 5.75 1.66
CA VAL A 103 7.63 4.81 2.53
C VAL A 103 6.13 4.96 2.35
N THR A 104 5.45 3.84 2.27
CA THR A 104 3.99 3.79 2.18
C THR A 104 3.48 2.84 3.25
N THR A 105 2.45 3.26 3.97
CA THR A 105 1.83 2.43 5.00
C THR A 105 0.64 1.70 4.42
N PHE A 106 0.59 0.40 4.67
CA PHE A 106 -0.51 -0.46 4.25
C PHE A 106 -1.17 -1.07 5.47
N GLU A 107 -2.44 -1.36 5.36
CA GLU A 107 -3.19 -2.03 6.42
C GLU A 107 -4.04 -3.16 5.87
N MET A 108 -4.33 -4.12 6.74
CA MET A 108 -5.21 -5.24 6.47
C MET A 108 -6.12 -5.42 7.69
N ALA A 109 -7.40 -5.53 7.46
CA ALA A 109 -8.37 -5.78 8.52
C ALA A 109 -8.70 -7.27 8.60
N GLU A 110 -8.63 -7.81 9.81
CA GLU A 110 -9.09 -9.15 10.14
C GLU A 110 -10.19 -9.04 11.18
N GLY A 111 -11.30 -9.66 10.91
CA GLY A 111 -12.45 -9.60 11.82
C GLY A 111 -12.96 -10.94 12.25
#